data_64d62759b5575c15f05203f823b1c4b7
#
_entry.id   64d62759b5575c15f05203f823b1c4b7
#
_cell.length_a   1.000
_cell.length_b   1.000
_cell.length_c   1.000
_cell.angle_alpha   90.00
_cell.angle_beta   90.00
_cell.angle_gamma   90.00
#
_symmetry.space_group_name_H-M   'P 1'
#
loop_
_entity.id
_entity.type
_entity.pdbx_description
1 polymer ?
#
loop_
_entity_poly.entity_id
_entity_poly.type
_entity_poly.pdbx_seq_one_letter_code
_entity_poly.pdbx_strand_id
1 'polypeptide(L)'
;MKKVISCLFVLSALACASSPNAANEPAVTAQLADVHFSGDVRFANQIAVQFRVQVTNSTAETVHLRKVELHTAATGAFGVRVTNNYDVAIPAGQSTVVELSATGQSVGGRFAPEEPVMFRGSAYIDTPGGSFVKMFESAVRPADQ
;
A
#
# COMPACT_ATOMS: atom_id res chain seq x y z
N MET A 1 32.55 -64.45 -14.16
CA MET A 1 32.18 -63.67 -12.94
C MET A 1 31.99 -62.24 -13.31
N LYS A 2 30.74 -61.75 -13.51
CA LYS A 2 30.44 -60.35 -13.86
C LYS A 2 29.88 -59.66 -12.61
N LYS A 3 30.59 -58.64 -12.10
CA LYS A 3 30.15 -57.81 -10.98
C LYS A 3 29.24 -56.71 -11.55
N VAL A 4 28.01 -56.67 -11.12
CA VAL A 4 27.04 -55.60 -11.40
C VAL A 4 27.16 -54.58 -10.28
N ILE A 5 27.58 -53.37 -10.61
CA ILE A 5 27.62 -52.24 -9.69
C ILE A 5 26.27 -51.51 -9.82
N SER A 6 25.47 -51.57 -8.76
CA SER A 6 24.21 -50.84 -8.66
C SER A 6 24.46 -49.44 -8.14
N CYS A 7 24.33 -48.44 -9.00
CA CYS A 7 24.34 -47.03 -8.59
C CYS A 7 23.01 -46.64 -8.02
N LEU A 8 22.98 -46.35 -6.72
CA LEU A 8 21.84 -45.82 -5.99
C LEU A 8 21.81 -44.29 -6.16
N PHE A 9 20.89 -43.80 -7.00
CA PHE A 9 20.61 -42.38 -7.12
C PHE A 9 19.76 -41.90 -5.94
N VAL A 10 20.34 -41.14 -5.03
CA VAL A 10 19.62 -40.44 -3.98
C VAL A 10 19.05 -39.13 -4.58
N LEU A 11 17.75 -39.08 -4.83
CA LEU A 11 17.04 -37.86 -5.15
C LEU A 11 16.89 -37.03 -3.86
N SER A 12 17.68 -35.96 -3.75
CA SER A 12 17.49 -34.93 -2.73
C SER A 12 16.31 -34.06 -3.13
N ALA A 13 15.15 -34.25 -2.50
CA ALA A 13 14.01 -33.33 -2.61
C ALA A 13 14.38 -32.02 -1.90
N LEU A 14 14.64 -30.96 -2.68
CA LEU A 14 14.65 -29.59 -2.15
C LEU A 14 13.21 -29.21 -1.75
N ALA A 15 12.91 -29.33 -0.48
CA ALA A 15 11.73 -28.73 0.11
C ALA A 15 11.92 -27.19 0.08
N CYS A 16 11.24 -26.51 -0.85
CA CYS A 16 11.05 -25.07 -0.75
C CYS A 16 10.30 -24.80 0.54
N ALA A 17 10.99 -24.24 1.53
CA ALA A 17 10.38 -23.72 2.74
C ALA A 17 9.54 -22.50 2.34
N SER A 18 8.23 -22.68 2.12
CA SER A 18 7.27 -21.58 2.06
C SER A 18 7.28 -20.87 3.41
N SER A 19 7.52 -19.56 3.38
CA SER A 19 7.47 -18.71 4.58
C SER A 19 6.12 -18.90 5.29
N PRO A 20 6.11 -19.26 6.59
CA PRO A 20 4.87 -19.60 7.30
C PRO A 20 3.93 -18.41 7.54
N ASN A 21 4.31 -17.18 7.19
CA ASN A 21 3.51 -15.98 7.43
C ASN A 21 2.56 -15.58 6.31
N ALA A 22 2.65 -16.16 5.11
CA ALA A 22 1.75 -15.78 4.01
C ALA A 22 0.37 -16.44 4.09
N ALA A 23 0.19 -17.48 4.90
CA ALA A 23 -1.05 -18.28 4.96
C ALA A 23 -2.13 -17.70 5.89
N ASN A 24 -1.83 -16.68 6.71
CA ASN A 24 -2.74 -16.12 7.71
C ASN A 24 -3.02 -14.61 7.56
N GLU A 25 -2.55 -13.97 6.48
CA GLU A 25 -2.87 -12.55 6.29
C GLU A 25 -4.34 -12.42 5.88
N PRO A 26 -5.16 -11.63 6.61
CA PRO A 26 -6.57 -11.45 6.25
C PRO A 26 -6.72 -10.92 4.83
N ALA A 27 -7.74 -11.40 4.12
CA ALA A 27 -8.06 -10.98 2.75
C ALA A 27 -8.65 -9.56 2.74
N VAL A 28 -7.85 -8.59 3.18
CA VAL A 28 -8.15 -7.16 3.14
C VAL A 28 -7.17 -6.50 2.20
N THR A 29 -7.68 -5.62 1.33
CA THR A 29 -6.85 -4.81 0.43
C THR A 29 -7.03 -3.34 0.74
N ALA A 30 -5.96 -2.55 0.52
CA ALA A 30 -6.01 -1.10 0.58
C ALA A 30 -5.35 -0.55 -0.69
N GLN A 31 -5.90 0.53 -1.24
CA GLN A 31 -5.36 1.18 -2.42
C GLN A 31 -5.68 2.68 -2.41
N LEU A 32 -4.82 3.46 -3.05
CA LEU A 32 -5.09 4.85 -3.35
C LEU A 32 -6.09 4.90 -4.51
N ALA A 33 -7.32 5.34 -4.24
CA ALA A 33 -8.39 5.40 -5.23
C ALA A 33 -8.35 6.69 -6.04
N ASP A 34 -7.92 7.81 -5.41
CA ASP A 34 -7.88 9.11 -6.04
C ASP A 34 -6.90 10.04 -5.32
N VAL A 35 -6.33 11.00 -6.06
CA VAL A 35 -5.52 12.09 -5.54
C VAL A 35 -5.89 13.37 -6.26
N HIS A 36 -6.19 14.42 -5.55
CA HIS A 36 -6.47 15.73 -6.11
C HIS A 36 -5.49 16.78 -5.59
N PHE A 37 -4.79 17.46 -6.52
CA PHE A 37 -3.90 18.57 -6.22
C PHE A 37 -4.65 19.88 -6.44
N SER A 38 -4.75 20.74 -5.39
CA SER A 38 -5.44 22.04 -5.48
C SER A 38 -4.56 23.13 -6.10
N GLY A 39 -3.92 22.86 -7.22
CA GLY A 39 -3.07 23.79 -7.93
C GLY A 39 -1.92 23.12 -8.68
N ASP A 40 -1.13 23.92 -9.38
CA ASP A 40 -0.02 23.43 -10.17
C ASP A 40 1.22 23.16 -9.31
N VAL A 41 1.56 21.89 -9.14
CA VAL A 41 2.74 21.44 -8.36
C VAL A 41 4.06 22.01 -8.88
N ARG A 42 4.11 22.52 -10.13
CA ARG A 42 5.31 23.07 -10.75
C ARG A 42 5.65 24.46 -10.24
N PHE A 43 4.65 25.24 -9.84
CA PHE A 43 4.80 26.65 -9.51
C PHE A 43 4.54 26.99 -8.05
N ALA A 44 3.87 26.13 -7.32
CA ALA A 44 3.56 26.34 -5.93
C ALA A 44 4.56 25.65 -5.00
N ASN A 45 5.12 26.39 -4.04
CA ASN A 45 5.97 25.81 -3.00
C ASN A 45 5.17 24.96 -2.02
N GLN A 46 3.89 25.25 -1.87
CA GLN A 46 2.95 24.51 -1.04
C GLN A 46 1.65 24.30 -1.81
N ILE A 47 1.13 23.09 -1.75
CA ILE A 47 -0.09 22.69 -2.44
C ILE A 47 -0.96 21.87 -1.50
N ALA A 48 -2.25 22.20 -1.42
CA ALA A 48 -3.19 21.33 -0.72
C ALA A 48 -3.45 20.09 -1.59
N VAL A 49 -3.39 18.92 -0.97
CA VAL A 49 -3.62 17.63 -1.62
C VAL A 49 -4.69 16.88 -0.85
N GLN A 50 -5.66 16.37 -1.58
CA GLN A 50 -6.70 15.48 -1.06
C GLN A 50 -6.47 14.07 -1.60
N PHE A 51 -6.62 13.09 -0.73
CA PHE A 51 -6.47 11.68 -1.06
C PHE A 51 -7.72 10.92 -0.72
N ARG A 52 -8.07 9.94 -1.54
CA ARG A 52 -9.13 8.97 -1.27
C ARG A 52 -8.50 7.58 -1.24
N VAL A 53 -8.60 6.92 -0.10
CA VAL A 53 -8.08 5.57 0.09
C VAL A 53 -9.26 4.61 0.22
N GLN A 54 -9.30 3.62 -0.65
CA GLN A 54 -10.27 2.54 -0.60
C GLN A 54 -9.70 1.36 0.16
N VAL A 55 -10.47 0.86 1.13
CA VAL A 55 -10.18 -0.37 1.86
C VAL A 55 -11.30 -1.36 1.59
N THR A 56 -10.95 -2.55 1.14
CA THR A 56 -11.88 -3.64 0.82
C THR A 56 -11.68 -4.80 1.76
N ASN A 57 -12.73 -5.21 2.43
CA ASN A 57 -12.76 -6.37 3.31
C ASN A 57 -13.32 -7.59 2.55
N SER A 58 -12.47 -8.49 2.10
CA SER A 58 -12.86 -9.76 1.47
C SER A 58 -12.90 -10.93 2.45
N THR A 59 -12.86 -10.66 3.77
CA THR A 59 -13.02 -11.69 4.80
C THR A 59 -14.50 -11.97 5.08
N ALA A 60 -14.77 -13.02 5.85
CA ALA A 60 -16.12 -13.38 6.29
C ALA A 60 -16.59 -12.60 7.52
N GLU A 61 -15.73 -11.79 8.15
CA GLU A 61 -15.99 -11.08 9.39
C GLU A 61 -15.87 -9.57 9.20
N THR A 62 -16.48 -8.78 10.08
CA THR A 62 -16.30 -7.33 10.10
C THR A 62 -14.88 -7.01 10.57
N VAL A 63 -14.22 -6.07 9.87
CA VAL A 63 -12.93 -5.51 10.26
C VAL A 63 -13.08 -4.03 10.63
N HIS A 64 -12.16 -3.47 11.39
CA HIS A 64 -12.17 -2.06 11.77
C HIS A 64 -10.92 -1.35 11.24
N LEU A 65 -11.11 -0.34 10.40
CA LEU A 65 -10.04 0.57 9.98
C LEU A 65 -9.76 1.56 11.11
N ARG A 66 -8.52 1.57 11.62
CA ARG A 66 -8.09 2.41 12.74
C ARG A 66 -7.28 3.61 12.34
N LYS A 67 -6.42 3.46 11.34
CA LYS A 67 -5.51 4.51 10.93
C LYS A 67 -5.11 4.33 9.47
N VAL A 68 -4.90 5.43 8.76
CA VAL A 68 -4.23 5.44 7.46
C VAL A 68 -3.08 6.43 7.53
N GLU A 69 -1.91 5.98 7.12
CA GLU A 69 -0.72 6.79 6.89
C GLU A 69 -0.42 6.80 5.41
N LEU A 70 -0.03 7.97 4.88
CA LEU A 70 0.35 8.13 3.49
C LEU A 70 1.48 9.13 3.37
N HIS A 71 2.49 8.82 2.56
CA HIS A 71 3.62 9.68 2.29
C HIS A 71 4.15 9.45 0.88
N THR A 72 4.86 10.45 0.35
CA THR A 72 5.62 10.26 -0.88
C THR A 72 6.87 9.45 -0.63
N ALA A 73 7.24 8.56 -1.55
CA ALA A 73 8.54 7.90 -1.52
C ALA A 73 9.65 8.95 -1.68
N ALA A 74 10.70 8.85 -0.88
CA ALA A 74 11.64 9.89 -0.48
C ALA A 74 12.55 10.52 -1.56
N THR A 75 12.33 10.32 -2.84
CA THR A 75 13.27 10.71 -3.90
C THR A 75 12.77 11.74 -4.90
N GLY A 76 11.60 12.32 -4.68
CA GLY A 76 10.98 13.27 -5.62
C GLY A 76 11.12 14.74 -5.20
N ALA A 77 10.92 15.65 -6.18
CA ALA A 77 10.84 17.09 -5.95
C ALA A 77 9.60 17.51 -5.16
N PHE A 78 8.65 16.60 -4.90
CA PHE A 78 7.42 16.82 -4.16
C PHE A 78 7.33 15.89 -2.95
N GLY A 79 7.09 16.46 -1.78
CA GLY A 79 6.97 15.75 -0.52
C GLY A 79 5.63 16.02 0.17
N VAL A 80 4.95 14.96 0.60
CA VAL A 80 3.78 15.03 1.46
C VAL A 80 3.79 13.88 2.46
N ARG A 81 3.26 14.14 3.65
CA ARG A 81 2.98 13.11 4.66
C ARG A 81 1.69 13.45 5.37
N VAL A 82 0.84 12.46 5.56
CA VAL A 82 -0.40 12.59 6.31
C VAL A 82 -0.69 11.32 7.10
N THR A 83 -1.28 11.51 8.26
CA THR A 83 -1.75 10.42 9.13
C THR A 83 -3.10 10.81 9.69
N ASN A 84 -4.11 9.99 9.47
CA ASN A 84 -5.45 10.17 10.05
C ASN A 84 -5.87 8.92 10.80
N ASN A 85 -6.48 9.13 11.97
CA ASN A 85 -7.12 8.06 12.74
C ASN A 85 -8.59 7.95 12.32
N TYR A 86 -9.09 6.73 12.32
CA TYR A 86 -10.45 6.37 11.97
C TYR A 86 -11.03 5.41 13.00
N ASP A 87 -12.33 5.27 12.99
CA ASP A 87 -13.04 4.19 13.68
C ASP A 87 -14.19 3.73 12.77
N VAL A 88 -13.81 3.07 11.67
CA VAL A 88 -14.74 2.66 10.63
C VAL A 88 -14.83 1.15 10.59
N ALA A 89 -16.03 0.63 10.87
CA ALA A 89 -16.34 -0.79 10.68
C ALA A 89 -16.61 -1.06 9.19
N ILE A 90 -15.94 -2.07 8.65
CA ILE A 90 -16.11 -2.53 7.27
C ILE A 90 -16.68 -3.94 7.32
N PRO A 91 -17.97 -4.13 7.01
CA PRO A 91 -18.60 -5.45 7.01
C PRO A 91 -17.94 -6.43 6.03
N ALA A 92 -18.18 -7.72 6.24
CA ALA A 92 -17.73 -8.77 5.34
C ALA A 92 -18.14 -8.49 3.88
N GLY A 93 -17.20 -8.63 2.96
CA GLY A 93 -17.41 -8.44 1.53
C GLY A 93 -17.63 -6.99 1.08
N GLN A 94 -17.47 -6.00 1.96
CA GLN A 94 -17.71 -4.60 1.64
C GLN A 94 -16.42 -3.78 1.51
N SER A 95 -16.55 -2.61 0.89
CA SER A 95 -15.48 -1.62 0.77
C SER A 95 -15.91 -0.30 1.40
N THR A 96 -14.95 0.44 1.91
CA THR A 96 -15.12 1.82 2.35
C THR A 96 -14.09 2.72 1.68
N VAL A 97 -14.40 4.00 1.54
CA VAL A 97 -13.46 5.03 1.10
C VAL A 97 -13.30 6.03 2.22
N VAL A 98 -12.07 6.33 2.58
CA VAL A 98 -11.72 7.36 3.57
C VAL A 98 -10.92 8.48 2.90
N GLU A 99 -11.10 9.69 3.39
CA GLU A 99 -10.46 10.90 2.85
C GLU A 99 -9.37 11.38 3.80
N LEU A 100 -8.25 11.82 3.22
CA LEU A 100 -7.14 12.46 3.92
C LEU A 100 -6.82 13.77 3.20
N SER A 101 -6.43 14.79 3.96
CA SER A 101 -6.00 16.07 3.41
C SER A 101 -4.67 16.46 4.01
N ALA A 102 -3.77 16.98 3.19
CA ALA A 102 -2.45 17.43 3.61
C ALA A 102 -1.97 18.61 2.77
N THR A 103 -0.94 19.28 3.26
CA THR A 103 -0.18 20.24 2.46
C THR A 103 1.10 19.56 1.99
N GLY A 104 1.25 19.41 0.69
CA GLY A 104 2.49 18.96 0.06
C GLY A 104 3.45 20.12 -0.14
N GLN A 105 4.74 19.83 -0.14
CA GLN A 105 5.81 20.80 -0.37
C GLN A 105 6.62 20.41 -1.60
N SER A 106 6.87 21.36 -2.50
CA SER A 106 7.80 21.18 -3.60
C SER A 106 9.21 21.56 -3.14
N VAL A 107 10.13 20.61 -3.26
CA VAL A 107 11.53 20.80 -2.90
C VAL A 107 12.35 20.88 -4.17
N GLY A 108 12.90 22.08 -4.48
CA GLY A 108 13.96 22.21 -5.48
C GLY A 108 13.57 22.57 -6.91
N GLY A 109 12.39 23.12 -7.17
CA GLY A 109 12.14 24.01 -8.32
C GLY A 109 12.13 23.40 -9.73
N ARG A 110 12.15 22.09 -9.91
CA ARG A 110 11.97 21.44 -11.22
C ARG A 110 11.26 20.12 -11.07
N PHE A 111 9.97 20.20 -10.83
CA PHE A 111 9.10 19.04 -10.99
C PHE A 111 8.76 18.88 -12.48
N ALA A 112 9.20 17.81 -13.09
CA ALA A 112 8.79 17.49 -14.45
C ALA A 112 7.32 17.04 -14.42
N PRO A 113 6.40 17.67 -15.17
CA PRO A 113 4.97 17.34 -15.11
C PRO A 113 4.66 15.89 -15.47
N GLU A 114 5.56 15.23 -16.17
CA GLU A 114 5.45 13.84 -16.60
C GLU A 114 6.05 12.85 -15.57
N GLU A 115 6.77 13.35 -14.57
CA GLU A 115 7.36 12.51 -13.55
C GLU A 115 6.28 12.04 -12.55
N PRO A 116 6.08 10.71 -12.37
CA PRO A 116 5.09 10.22 -11.44
C PRO A 116 5.54 10.47 -10.01
N VAL A 117 4.61 10.97 -9.18
CA VAL A 117 4.76 11.00 -7.73
C VAL A 117 4.41 9.62 -7.19
N MET A 118 5.38 8.99 -6.53
CA MET A 118 5.17 7.70 -5.88
C MET A 118 4.65 7.91 -4.46
N PHE A 119 3.47 7.39 -4.18
CA PHE A 119 2.86 7.37 -2.85
C PHE A 119 2.97 5.99 -2.23
N ARG A 120 3.32 5.95 -0.95
CA ARG A 120 3.26 4.76 -0.11
C ARG A 120 2.28 4.99 1.01
N GLY A 121 1.42 4.01 1.24
CA GLY A 121 0.44 4.07 2.30
C GLY A 121 0.43 2.82 3.16
N SER A 122 -0.08 2.98 4.38
CA SER A 122 -0.32 1.91 5.35
C SER A 122 -1.69 2.07 5.96
N ALA A 123 -2.53 1.05 5.84
CA ALA A 123 -3.82 0.97 6.53
C ALA A 123 -3.71 0.02 7.72
N TYR A 124 -4.03 0.51 8.91
CA TYR A 124 -4.00 -0.24 10.17
C TYR A 124 -5.41 -0.75 10.46
N ILE A 125 -5.54 -2.05 10.60
CA ILE A 125 -6.82 -2.73 10.61
C ILE A 125 -6.87 -3.71 11.77
N ASP A 126 -7.97 -3.67 12.53
CA ASP A 126 -8.28 -4.64 13.56
C ASP A 126 -9.28 -5.67 13.03
N THR A 127 -9.03 -6.93 13.35
CA THR A 127 -9.94 -8.06 13.14
C THR A 127 -10.21 -8.75 14.47
N PRO A 128 -11.19 -9.65 14.56
CA PRO A 128 -11.37 -10.50 15.73
C PRO A 128 -10.12 -11.33 16.11
N GLY A 129 -9.28 -11.65 15.13
CA GLY A 129 -8.04 -12.39 15.31
C GLY A 129 -6.80 -11.55 15.65
N GLY A 130 -6.91 -10.21 15.67
CA GLY A 130 -5.80 -9.31 15.98
C GLY A 130 -5.67 -8.14 15.01
N SER A 131 -4.65 -7.32 15.23
CA SER A 131 -4.35 -6.15 14.40
C SER A 131 -3.29 -6.46 13.35
N PHE A 132 -3.41 -5.88 12.17
CA PHE A 132 -2.41 -5.98 11.11
C PHE A 132 -2.31 -4.67 10.32
N VAL A 133 -1.28 -4.57 9.47
CA VAL A 133 -1.04 -3.41 8.62
C VAL A 133 -1.05 -3.84 7.17
N LYS A 134 -1.89 -3.20 6.36
CA LYS A 134 -1.90 -3.39 4.91
C LYS A 134 -1.17 -2.24 4.24
N MET A 135 -0.09 -2.57 3.53
CA MET A 135 0.70 -1.60 2.77
C MET A 135 0.19 -1.52 1.33
N PHE A 136 0.27 -0.33 0.74
CA PHE A 136 -0.04 -0.10 -0.67
C PHE A 136 0.88 0.96 -1.27
N GLU A 137 1.04 0.90 -2.57
CA GLU A 137 1.83 1.85 -3.36
C GLU A 137 1.02 2.30 -4.58
N SER A 138 1.22 3.56 -5.00
CA SER A 138 0.59 4.10 -6.20
C SER A 138 1.48 5.17 -6.84
N ALA A 139 1.54 5.16 -8.16
CA ALA A 139 2.17 6.20 -8.97
C ALA A 139 1.11 7.13 -9.55
N VAL A 140 1.19 8.42 -9.29
CA VAL A 140 0.24 9.42 -9.77
C VAL A 140 0.98 10.48 -10.58
N ARG A 141 0.49 10.79 -11.78
CA ARG A 141 1.00 11.88 -12.60
C ARG A 141 0.16 13.13 -12.36
N PRO A 142 0.73 14.21 -11.82
CA PRO A 142 -0.04 15.44 -11.57
C PRO A 142 -0.59 16.10 -12.84
N ALA A 143 0.02 15.83 -13.99
CA ALA A 143 -0.46 16.34 -15.28
C ALA A 143 -1.77 15.68 -15.78
N ASP A 144 -2.13 14.54 -15.20
CA ASP A 144 -3.34 13.78 -15.57
C ASP A 144 -4.57 14.16 -14.71
N GLN A 145 -4.45 15.21 -13.88
CA GLN A 145 -5.45 15.65 -12.89
C GLN A 145 -6.16 16.95 -13.29
#